data_e8ae3b52df9812d0c5fdaa43794d9c84
#
_entry.id   e8ae3b52df9812d0c5fdaa43794d9c84
#
_cell.length_a   1.000
_cell.length_b   1.000
_cell.length_c   1.000
_cell.angle_alpha   90.00
_cell.angle_beta   90.00
_cell.angle_gamma   90.00
#
_symmetry.space_group_name_H-M   'P 1'
#
loop_
_entity.id
_entity.type
_entity.pdbx_description
1 polymer ?
#
loop_
_entity_poly.entity_id
_entity_poly.type
_entity_poly.pdbx_seq_one_letter_code
_entity_poly.pdbx_strand_id
1 'polypeptide(L)'
;GWKVTILSASPELLSCLRLRADKQYRLFNGALECQLRNYQIALDSVASQKEVAQDFANRLRKNLKALEKWASKEGIDCYRLYDADLPEYNAAIDRYRDYLVVQEYAAPKDIPAQKTRQRLLDMVQAAIKVTGMDGEKVILKVRERQEGKQQYQKLSEEQHRMEVQEYGARLWVNLYDYLDTGLFLDHRQTRRMLGQMAKGKR
;
A
#
# COMPACT_ATOMS: atom_id res chain seq x y z
N GLY A 1 13.28 8.52 -24.09
CA GLY A 1 12.78 9.26 -22.92
C GLY A 1 11.34 9.70 -23.14
N TRP A 2 10.59 9.82 -22.06
CA TRP A 2 9.19 10.26 -22.09
C TRP A 2 9.13 11.75 -21.79
N LYS A 3 8.29 12.50 -22.52
CA LYS A 3 7.96 13.88 -22.17
C LYS A 3 6.62 13.88 -21.47
N VAL A 4 6.59 14.43 -20.26
CA VAL A 4 5.38 14.53 -19.44
C VAL A 4 5.14 16.00 -19.15
N THR A 5 3.89 16.45 -19.36
CA THR A 5 3.44 17.79 -19.00
C THR A 5 2.36 17.66 -17.93
N ILE A 6 2.53 18.35 -16.82
CA ILE A 6 1.60 18.32 -15.70
C ILE A 6 1.13 19.74 -15.41
N LEU A 7 -0.19 19.92 -15.36
CA LEU A 7 -0.86 21.15 -14.92
C LEU A 7 -1.47 20.88 -13.54
N SER A 8 -1.12 21.68 -12.55
CA SER A 8 -1.69 21.56 -11.20
C SER A 8 -1.80 22.93 -10.53
N ALA A 9 -2.86 23.11 -9.76
CA ALA A 9 -3.02 24.24 -8.85
C ALA A 9 -2.40 23.95 -7.45
N SER A 10 -1.92 22.73 -7.19
CA SER A 10 -1.26 22.35 -5.94
C SER A 10 0.25 22.25 -6.12
N PRO A 11 1.03 23.21 -5.63
CA PRO A 11 2.50 23.14 -5.64
C PRO A 11 3.04 21.91 -4.87
N GLU A 12 2.33 21.50 -3.81
CA GLU A 12 2.69 20.34 -2.98
C GLU A 12 2.66 19.05 -3.81
N LEU A 13 1.62 18.86 -4.61
CA LEU A 13 1.49 17.71 -5.51
C LEU A 13 2.65 17.64 -6.51
N LEU A 14 3.03 18.79 -7.07
CA LEU A 14 4.15 18.87 -8.00
C LEU A 14 5.50 18.62 -7.33
N SER A 15 5.65 18.97 -6.05
CA SER A 15 6.86 18.70 -5.27
C SER A 15 7.04 17.22 -4.93
N CYS A 16 5.94 16.48 -4.79
CA CYS A 16 5.96 15.03 -4.52
C CYS A 16 6.58 14.21 -5.65
N LEU A 17 6.59 14.73 -6.88
CA LEU A 17 7.13 14.02 -8.03
C LEU A 17 8.66 13.83 -7.98
N ARG A 18 9.38 14.61 -7.16
CA ARG A 18 10.85 14.58 -7.02
C ARG A 18 11.58 14.63 -8.37
N LEU A 19 10.96 15.17 -9.40
CA LEU A 19 11.50 15.35 -10.73
C LEU A 19 11.89 16.80 -10.93
N ARG A 20 13.03 17.02 -11.56
CA ARG A 20 13.43 18.36 -11.99
C ARG A 20 12.67 18.72 -13.26
N ALA A 21 11.87 19.78 -13.21
CA ALA A 21 11.18 20.27 -14.38
C ALA A 21 12.18 20.95 -15.35
N ASP A 22 12.07 20.63 -16.64
CA ASP A 22 12.86 21.30 -17.68
C ASP A 22 12.35 22.71 -17.94
N LYS A 23 11.02 22.87 -17.91
CA LYS A 23 10.34 24.16 -18.07
C LYS A 23 9.15 24.24 -17.10
N GLN A 24 8.94 25.45 -16.59
CA GLN A 24 7.82 25.76 -15.69
C GLN A 24 7.15 27.06 -16.13
N TYR A 25 5.84 27.05 -16.17
CA TYR A 25 5.00 28.20 -16.51
C TYR A 25 3.97 28.42 -15.40
N ARG A 26 3.68 29.68 -15.15
CA ARG A 26 2.59 30.09 -14.29
C ARG A 26 1.39 30.44 -15.16
N LEU A 27 0.26 29.84 -14.89
CA LEU A 27 -0.99 30.05 -15.64
C LEU A 27 -2.10 30.44 -14.66
N PHE A 28 -3.07 31.17 -15.14
CA PHE A 28 -4.20 31.60 -14.34
C PHE A 28 -5.51 31.14 -15.00
N ASN A 29 -6.38 30.53 -14.21
CA ASN A 29 -7.76 30.23 -14.58
C ASN A 29 -8.67 31.02 -13.65
N GLY A 30 -9.03 32.27 -14.08
CA GLY A 30 -9.66 33.25 -13.20
C GLY A 30 -8.72 33.62 -12.04
N ALA A 31 -9.18 33.47 -10.81
CA ALA A 31 -8.39 33.73 -9.60
C ALA A 31 -7.49 32.56 -9.19
N LEU A 32 -7.60 31.40 -9.85
CA LEU A 32 -6.83 30.19 -9.51
C LEU A 32 -5.47 30.21 -10.22
N GLU A 33 -4.38 30.29 -9.46
CA GLU A 33 -3.04 30.13 -9.99
C GLU A 33 -2.71 28.64 -10.18
N CYS A 34 -2.24 28.27 -11.37
CA CYS A 34 -1.83 26.94 -11.74
C CYS A 34 -0.36 26.94 -12.20
N GLN A 35 0.34 25.84 -12.00
CA GLN A 35 1.67 25.62 -12.54
C GLN A 35 1.62 24.54 -13.61
N LEU A 36 2.13 24.86 -14.80
CA LEU A 36 2.40 23.89 -15.85
C LEU A 36 3.88 23.54 -15.80
N ARG A 37 4.21 22.29 -15.61
CA ARG A 37 5.58 21.82 -15.58
C ARG A 37 5.81 20.75 -16.63
N ASN A 38 6.90 20.88 -17.39
CA ASN A 38 7.37 19.91 -18.36
C ASN A 38 8.52 19.10 -17.78
N TYR A 39 8.47 17.81 -17.94
CA TYR A 39 9.50 16.87 -17.50
C TYR A 39 9.96 16.02 -18.66
N GLN A 40 11.26 15.77 -18.72
CA GLN A 40 11.83 14.73 -19.58
C GLN A 40 12.25 13.57 -18.68
N ILE A 41 11.54 12.45 -18.81
CA ILE A 41 11.81 11.24 -18.02
C ILE A 41 12.70 10.34 -18.88
N ALA A 42 13.97 10.22 -18.55
CA ALA A 42 14.85 9.20 -19.08
C ALA A 42 14.71 7.93 -18.23
N LEU A 43 14.67 6.76 -18.86
CA LEU A 43 14.61 5.47 -18.13
C LEU A 43 15.78 5.33 -17.15
N ASP A 44 16.94 5.86 -17.50
CA ASP A 44 18.15 5.83 -16.66
C ASP A 44 18.07 6.73 -15.42
N SER A 45 17.25 7.80 -15.45
CA SER A 45 17.06 8.69 -14.30
C SER A 45 16.20 8.06 -13.20
N VAL A 46 15.38 7.07 -13.54
CA VAL A 46 14.60 6.30 -12.58
C VAL A 46 15.48 5.27 -11.87
N ALA A 47 16.48 4.72 -12.56
CA ALA A 47 17.40 3.73 -12.01
C ALA A 47 18.44 4.32 -11.04
N SER A 48 18.77 5.61 -11.15
CA SER A 48 19.78 6.28 -10.33
C SER A 48 19.26 6.98 -9.08
N GLN A 49 17.93 6.95 -8.83
CA GLN A 49 17.40 7.50 -7.60
C GLN A 49 17.87 6.63 -6.43
N LYS A 50 18.56 7.26 -5.48
CA LYS A 50 18.91 6.67 -4.19
C LYS A 50 17.67 5.98 -3.64
N GLU A 51 17.79 4.72 -3.25
CA GLU A 51 16.64 3.93 -2.82
C GLU A 51 15.90 4.67 -1.70
N VAL A 52 14.68 5.07 -2.02
CA VAL A 52 13.85 5.82 -1.09
C VAL A 52 13.43 4.88 0.02
N ALA A 53 13.45 5.33 1.27
CA ALA A 53 13.11 4.53 2.44
C ALA A 53 13.97 3.23 2.54
N GLN A 54 15.31 3.37 2.44
CA GLN A 54 16.24 2.24 2.43
C GLN A 54 16.07 1.29 3.62
N ASP A 55 15.90 1.85 4.84
CA ASP A 55 15.75 1.05 6.06
C ASP A 55 14.44 0.24 6.04
N PHE A 56 13.36 0.85 5.56
CA PHE A 56 12.10 0.17 5.34
C PHE A 56 12.23 -0.94 4.27
N ALA A 57 12.85 -0.63 3.13
CA ALA A 57 13.07 -1.60 2.06
C ALA A 57 13.88 -2.81 2.54
N ASN A 58 14.92 -2.59 3.34
CA ASN A 58 15.73 -3.66 3.93
C ASN A 58 14.93 -4.53 4.91
N ARG A 59 14.12 -3.88 5.77
CA ARG A 59 13.23 -4.60 6.69
C ARG A 59 12.22 -5.44 5.91
N LEU A 60 11.58 -4.86 4.90
CA LEU A 60 10.58 -5.54 4.10
C LEU A 60 11.17 -6.73 3.33
N ARG A 61 12.38 -6.61 2.76
CA ARG A 61 13.09 -7.73 2.11
C ARG A 61 13.34 -8.89 3.07
N LYS A 62 13.75 -8.56 4.30
CA LYS A 62 13.98 -9.58 5.33
C LYS A 62 12.69 -10.32 5.68
N ASN A 63 11.61 -9.57 5.88
CA ASN A 63 10.30 -10.15 6.18
C ASN A 63 9.80 -11.01 5.01
N LEU A 64 9.86 -10.48 3.79
CA LEU A 64 9.42 -11.17 2.58
C LEU A 64 10.12 -12.53 2.44
N LYS A 65 11.45 -12.55 2.52
CA LYS A 65 12.25 -13.79 2.40
C LYS A 65 11.84 -14.85 3.42
N ALA A 66 11.58 -14.44 4.66
CA ALA A 66 11.19 -15.36 5.73
C ALA A 66 9.76 -15.87 5.54
N LEU A 67 8.83 -14.96 5.24
CA LEU A 67 7.40 -15.25 5.15
C LEU A 67 7.03 -16.00 3.87
N GLU A 68 7.63 -15.71 2.72
CA GLU A 68 7.39 -16.46 1.48
C GLU A 68 7.76 -17.93 1.62
N LYS A 69 8.90 -18.22 2.23
CA LYS A 69 9.32 -19.61 2.48
C LYS A 69 8.33 -20.34 3.38
N TRP A 70 7.87 -19.67 4.44
CA TRP A 70 6.89 -20.25 5.35
C TRP A 70 5.52 -20.41 4.67
N ALA A 71 5.02 -19.38 3.99
CA ALA A 71 3.73 -19.39 3.34
C ALA A 71 3.63 -20.48 2.25
N SER A 72 4.69 -20.62 1.43
CA SER A 72 4.79 -21.67 0.43
C SER A 72 4.74 -23.07 1.05
N LYS A 73 5.47 -23.29 2.16
CA LYS A 73 5.47 -24.57 2.86
C LYS A 73 4.12 -24.94 3.45
N GLU A 74 3.40 -23.95 3.98
CA GLU A 74 2.12 -24.15 4.68
C GLU A 74 0.89 -24.05 3.74
N GLY A 75 1.08 -23.77 2.45
CA GLY A 75 -0.01 -23.58 1.50
C GLY A 75 -0.87 -22.35 1.82
N ILE A 76 -0.19 -21.21 2.08
CA ILE A 76 -0.81 -19.93 2.46
C ILE A 76 -0.44 -18.90 1.41
N ASP A 77 -1.41 -18.13 0.92
CA ASP A 77 -1.20 -17.05 -0.04
C ASP A 77 -1.68 -15.68 0.43
N CYS A 78 -2.07 -15.57 1.70
CA CYS A 78 -2.47 -14.32 2.35
C CYS A 78 -1.82 -14.19 3.73
N TYR A 79 -1.03 -13.13 3.96
CA TYR A 79 -0.33 -12.94 5.24
C TYR A 79 0.14 -11.50 5.42
N ARG A 80 0.34 -11.09 6.68
CA ARG A 80 0.93 -9.81 7.03
C ARG A 80 2.43 -9.83 6.75
N LEU A 81 2.85 -8.94 5.87
CA LEU A 81 4.24 -8.80 5.44
C LEU A 81 5.01 -7.80 6.31
N TYR A 82 4.33 -6.75 6.82
CA TYR A 82 4.91 -5.70 7.64
C TYR A 82 3.85 -5.14 8.60
N ASP A 83 4.23 -4.83 9.84
CA ASP A 83 3.32 -4.28 10.86
C ASP A 83 4.04 -3.27 11.75
N ALA A 84 4.22 -2.04 11.24
CA ALA A 84 4.86 -0.95 11.96
C ALA A 84 6.21 -1.31 12.61
N ASP A 85 6.99 -2.20 11.97
CA ASP A 85 8.28 -2.68 12.47
C ASP A 85 9.30 -1.55 12.70
N LEU A 86 9.11 -0.41 12.03
CA LEU A 86 9.92 0.79 12.15
C LEU A 86 9.04 1.98 12.53
N PRO A 87 9.41 2.78 13.57
CA PRO A 87 8.58 3.88 14.06
C PRO A 87 8.25 4.96 13.03
N GLU A 88 9.14 5.18 12.05
CA GLU A 88 8.94 6.16 10.99
C GLU A 88 7.92 5.73 9.95
N TYR A 89 7.65 4.43 9.85
CA TYR A 89 6.79 3.81 8.85
C TYR A 89 5.63 3.09 9.51
N ASN A 90 4.69 3.88 10.03
CA ASN A 90 3.57 3.41 10.84
C ASN A 90 2.41 2.91 9.96
N ALA A 91 2.55 1.71 9.43
CA ALA A 91 1.54 1.07 8.58
C ALA A 91 1.58 -0.45 8.69
N ALA A 92 0.49 -1.10 8.30
CA ALA A 92 0.46 -2.53 8.01
C ALA A 92 0.53 -2.76 6.51
N ILE A 93 1.22 -3.81 6.08
CA ILE A 93 1.20 -4.31 4.70
C ILE A 93 0.81 -5.77 4.73
N ASP A 94 -0.34 -6.07 4.14
CA ASP A 94 -0.87 -7.41 4.00
C ASP A 94 -0.76 -7.87 2.54
N ARG A 95 -0.27 -9.09 2.32
CA ARG A 95 -0.25 -9.73 1.01
C ARG A 95 -1.46 -10.63 0.87
N TYR A 96 -2.13 -10.54 -0.28
CA TYR A 96 -3.22 -11.41 -0.71
C TYR A 96 -2.91 -11.88 -2.13
N ARG A 97 -2.25 -13.03 -2.26
CA ARG A 97 -1.74 -13.56 -3.54
C ARG A 97 -0.80 -12.56 -4.23
N ASP A 98 -1.25 -11.99 -5.34
CA ASP A 98 -0.56 -10.99 -6.16
C ASP A 98 -1.02 -9.54 -5.88
N TYR A 99 -1.67 -9.28 -4.74
CA TYR A 99 -2.07 -7.96 -4.26
C TYR A 99 -1.38 -7.60 -2.95
N LEU A 100 -1.14 -6.31 -2.76
CA LEU A 100 -0.75 -5.72 -1.48
C LEU A 100 -1.84 -4.78 -0.99
N VAL A 101 -2.21 -4.90 0.27
CA VAL A 101 -3.05 -3.93 0.97
C VAL A 101 -2.16 -3.18 1.96
N VAL A 102 -1.95 -1.90 1.71
CA VAL A 102 -1.18 -1.00 2.58
C VAL A 102 -2.16 -0.20 3.41
N GLN A 103 -2.14 -0.41 4.72
CA GLN A 103 -2.99 0.33 5.67
C GLN A 103 -2.11 1.27 6.50
N GLU A 104 -2.24 2.58 6.26
CA GLU A 104 -1.59 3.57 7.10
C GLU A 104 -2.31 3.67 8.45
N TYR A 105 -1.56 3.60 9.55
CA TYR A 105 -2.07 3.94 10.87
C TYR A 105 -2.02 5.46 11.07
N ALA A 106 -3.03 6.01 11.74
CA ALA A 106 -3.11 7.44 11.99
C ALA A 106 -1.81 7.96 12.62
N ALA A 107 -1.18 8.91 11.95
CA ALA A 107 0.02 9.56 12.46
C ALA A 107 -0.29 10.39 13.72
N PRO A 108 0.68 10.55 14.63
CA PRO A 108 0.59 11.52 15.73
C PRO A 108 0.30 12.92 15.18
N LYS A 109 -0.51 13.70 15.92
CA LYS A 109 -0.96 15.03 15.49
C LYS A 109 0.17 16.07 15.37
N ASP A 110 1.30 15.83 15.98
CA ASP A 110 2.51 16.66 15.97
C ASP A 110 3.35 16.50 14.69
N ILE A 111 3.08 15.48 13.87
CA ILE A 111 3.78 15.28 12.60
C ILE A 111 3.04 15.99 11.47
N PRO A 112 3.72 16.89 10.72
CA PRO A 112 3.09 17.58 9.59
C PRO A 112 2.51 16.58 8.55
N ALA A 113 1.28 16.81 8.12
CA ALA A 113 0.56 15.94 7.19
C ALA A 113 1.34 15.68 5.88
N GLN A 114 2.05 16.69 5.37
CA GLN A 114 2.88 16.57 4.18
C GLN A 114 4.02 15.53 4.37
N LYS A 115 4.64 15.52 5.56
CA LYS A 115 5.72 14.56 5.89
C LYS A 115 5.19 13.14 5.99
N THR A 116 4.02 12.97 6.61
CA THR A 116 3.32 11.69 6.71
C THR A 116 2.99 11.15 5.33
N ARG A 117 2.36 11.97 4.50
CA ARG A 117 2.01 11.59 3.13
C ARG A 117 3.22 11.23 2.29
N GLN A 118 4.33 11.97 2.42
CA GLN A 118 5.56 11.66 1.71
C GLN A 118 6.14 10.31 2.13
N ARG A 119 6.17 10.04 3.45
CA ARG A 119 6.63 8.74 3.98
C ARG A 119 5.79 7.57 3.47
N LEU A 120 4.47 7.77 3.41
CA LEU A 120 3.55 6.76 2.89
C LEU A 120 3.84 6.46 1.40
N LEU A 121 4.03 7.48 0.58
CA LEU A 121 4.39 7.30 -0.83
C LEU A 121 5.74 6.60 -1.00
N ASP A 122 6.74 6.99 -0.20
CA ASP A 122 8.06 6.38 -0.18
C ASP A 122 7.99 4.89 0.19
N MET A 123 7.16 4.56 1.17
CA MET A 123 6.90 3.20 1.62
C MET A 123 6.22 2.36 0.53
N VAL A 124 5.19 2.90 -0.13
CA VAL A 124 4.50 2.22 -1.25
C VAL A 124 5.46 1.95 -2.40
N GLN A 125 6.26 2.93 -2.80
CA GLN A 125 7.27 2.75 -3.86
C GLN A 125 8.30 1.68 -3.49
N ALA A 126 8.79 1.70 -2.25
CA ALA A 126 9.72 0.68 -1.77
C ALA A 126 9.08 -0.71 -1.71
N ALA A 127 7.80 -0.79 -1.31
CA ALA A 127 7.06 -2.06 -1.29
C ALA A 127 6.89 -2.65 -2.70
N ILE A 128 6.51 -1.84 -3.68
CA ILE A 128 6.43 -2.24 -5.09
C ILE A 128 7.77 -2.79 -5.57
N LYS A 129 8.85 -2.04 -5.32
CA LYS A 129 10.20 -2.43 -5.76
C LYS A 129 10.70 -3.71 -5.10
N VAL A 130 10.44 -3.88 -3.80
CA VAL A 130 10.90 -5.05 -3.02
C VAL A 130 10.12 -6.30 -3.38
N THR A 131 8.80 -6.18 -3.56
CA THR A 131 7.93 -7.34 -3.83
C THR A 131 7.83 -7.68 -5.31
N GLY A 132 8.21 -6.77 -6.21
CA GLY A 132 8.02 -6.92 -7.66
C GLY A 132 6.55 -6.88 -8.08
N MET A 133 5.64 -6.42 -7.19
CA MET A 133 4.22 -6.29 -7.50
C MET A 133 3.99 -5.16 -8.50
N ASP A 134 2.94 -5.33 -9.33
CA ASP A 134 2.44 -4.25 -10.14
C ASP A 134 1.81 -3.16 -9.25
N GLY A 135 2.09 -1.90 -9.56
CA GLY A 135 1.53 -0.76 -8.81
C GLY A 135 0.00 -0.73 -8.82
N GLU A 136 -0.64 -1.22 -9.87
CA GLU A 136 -2.11 -1.33 -9.97
C GLU A 136 -2.71 -2.35 -8.98
N LYS A 137 -1.87 -3.28 -8.48
CA LYS A 137 -2.25 -4.29 -7.48
C LYS A 137 -1.92 -3.89 -6.05
N VAL A 138 -1.51 -2.64 -5.83
CA VAL A 138 -1.26 -2.07 -4.51
C VAL A 138 -2.43 -1.20 -4.10
N ILE A 139 -3.17 -1.66 -3.11
CA ILE A 139 -4.36 -0.99 -2.59
C ILE A 139 -3.97 -0.22 -1.33
N LEU A 140 -4.16 1.10 -1.36
CA LEU A 140 -3.87 1.97 -0.24
C LEU A 140 -5.13 2.25 0.55
N LYS A 141 -5.08 2.02 1.86
CA LYS A 141 -6.15 2.35 2.81
C LYS A 141 -5.59 3.24 3.91
N VAL A 142 -6.28 4.31 4.21
CA VAL A 142 -5.94 5.21 5.32
C VAL A 142 -6.89 4.91 6.48
N ARG A 143 -6.31 4.48 7.60
CA ARG A 143 -7.07 4.22 8.82
C ARG A 143 -7.10 5.49 9.66
N GLU A 144 -8.09 6.35 9.40
CA GLU A 144 -8.39 7.46 10.31
C GLU A 144 -8.93 6.91 11.63
N ARG A 145 -8.73 7.68 12.73
CA ARG A 145 -9.40 7.37 14.00
C ARG A 145 -10.89 7.51 13.79
N GLN A 146 -11.54 6.38 13.59
CA GLN A 146 -12.99 6.34 13.40
C GLN A 146 -13.67 6.21 14.76
N GLU A 147 -14.61 7.10 15.06
CA GLU A 147 -15.48 7.00 16.21
C GLU A 147 -16.75 6.25 15.81
N GLY A 148 -17.04 5.14 16.49
CA GLY A 148 -18.29 4.39 16.34
C GLY A 148 -18.35 3.43 15.14
N LYS A 149 -19.53 3.36 14.48
CA LYS A 149 -19.83 2.38 13.40
C LYS A 149 -19.23 2.69 12.03
N GLN A 150 -18.43 3.73 11.91
CA GLN A 150 -17.86 4.18 10.61
C GLN A 150 -16.90 3.16 9.97
N GLN A 151 -16.32 2.25 10.75
CA GLN A 151 -15.44 1.20 10.24
C GLN A 151 -16.12 0.24 9.24
N TYR A 152 -17.47 0.19 9.24
CA TYR A 152 -18.27 -0.63 8.33
C TYR A 152 -18.80 0.16 7.13
N GLN A 153 -18.40 1.43 6.97
CA GLN A 153 -18.78 2.20 5.80
C GLN A 153 -18.16 1.61 4.54
N LYS A 154 -18.97 1.49 3.52
CA LYS A 154 -18.55 1.02 2.21
C LYS A 154 -17.72 2.11 1.53
N LEU A 155 -16.49 1.77 1.12
CA LEU A 155 -15.54 2.68 0.48
C LEU A 155 -15.74 2.72 -1.03
N SER A 156 -16.14 1.59 -1.63
CA SER A 156 -16.44 1.47 -3.07
C SER A 156 -17.56 0.46 -3.31
N GLU A 157 -18.02 0.36 -4.56
CA GLU A 157 -19.08 -0.58 -4.99
C GLU A 157 -18.58 -1.59 -6.02
N GLU A 158 -17.28 -1.83 -6.06
CA GLU A 158 -16.67 -2.70 -7.08
C GLU A 158 -17.07 -4.17 -6.93
N GLN A 159 -17.51 -4.59 -5.74
CA GLN A 159 -17.88 -5.98 -5.40
C GLN A 159 -16.78 -6.99 -5.78
N HIS A 160 -15.53 -6.52 -5.83
CA HIS A 160 -14.41 -7.32 -6.28
C HIS A 160 -13.96 -8.29 -5.18
N ARG A 161 -14.52 -9.49 -5.22
CA ARG A 161 -14.13 -10.58 -4.31
C ARG A 161 -13.06 -11.42 -4.97
N MET A 162 -12.06 -11.80 -4.19
CA MET A 162 -11.04 -12.75 -4.63
C MET A 162 -10.93 -13.91 -3.65
N GLU A 163 -10.52 -15.05 -4.16
CA GLU A 163 -10.26 -16.24 -3.35
C GLU A 163 -8.79 -16.26 -2.92
N VAL A 164 -8.58 -16.54 -1.63
CA VAL A 164 -7.26 -16.80 -1.04
C VAL A 164 -7.26 -18.14 -0.34
N GLN A 165 -6.06 -18.67 -0.06
CA GLN A 165 -5.90 -20.00 0.49
C GLN A 165 -5.14 -19.99 1.81
N GLU A 166 -5.64 -20.77 2.78
CA GLU A 166 -4.97 -21.07 4.04
C GLU A 166 -5.11 -22.56 4.36
N TYR A 167 -3.99 -23.29 4.45
CA TYR A 167 -3.95 -24.73 4.81
C TYR A 167 -4.93 -25.61 4.00
N GLY A 168 -5.10 -25.28 2.71
CA GLY A 168 -6.03 -25.98 1.83
C GLY A 168 -7.48 -25.50 1.90
N ALA A 169 -7.83 -24.61 2.83
CA ALA A 169 -9.14 -23.94 2.86
C ALA A 169 -9.14 -22.74 1.91
N ARG A 170 -10.22 -22.58 1.15
CA ARG A 170 -10.45 -21.44 0.26
C ARG A 170 -11.34 -20.42 0.96
N LEU A 171 -10.90 -19.17 1.01
CA LEU A 171 -11.54 -18.08 1.72
C LEU A 171 -11.76 -16.90 0.77
N TRP A 172 -12.90 -16.26 0.88
CA TRP A 172 -13.20 -15.06 0.10
C TRP A 172 -12.81 -13.80 0.86
N VAL A 173 -12.12 -12.89 0.17
CA VAL A 173 -11.75 -11.56 0.67
C VAL A 173 -12.24 -10.48 -0.29
N ASN A 174 -12.50 -9.29 0.26
CA ASN A 174 -12.80 -8.10 -0.52
C ASN A 174 -11.76 -7.03 -0.17
N LEU A 175 -10.92 -6.68 -1.14
CA LEU A 175 -9.80 -5.78 -0.91
C LEU A 175 -10.17 -4.31 -1.07
N TYR A 176 -11.32 -3.98 -1.70
CA TYR A 176 -11.64 -2.61 -2.14
C TYR A 176 -12.77 -1.97 -1.37
N ASP A 177 -13.87 -2.68 -1.16
CA ASP A 177 -15.13 -2.06 -0.76
C ASP A 177 -15.19 -1.62 0.70
N TYR A 178 -14.38 -2.21 1.56
CA TYR A 178 -14.37 -1.94 3.00
C TYR A 178 -12.94 -1.71 3.51
N LEU A 179 -12.84 -1.07 4.68
CA LEU A 179 -11.55 -0.92 5.36
C LEU A 179 -10.93 -2.29 5.67
N ASP A 180 -11.74 -3.20 6.23
CA ASP A 180 -11.33 -4.57 6.50
C ASP A 180 -11.58 -5.46 5.27
N THR A 181 -10.72 -6.44 5.06
CA THR A 181 -10.82 -7.37 3.92
C THR A 181 -11.81 -8.51 4.14
N GLY A 182 -12.43 -8.60 5.34
CA GLY A 182 -13.29 -9.69 5.76
C GLY A 182 -12.54 -10.92 6.30
N LEU A 183 -11.21 -10.93 6.23
CA LEU A 183 -10.37 -12.00 6.75
C LEU A 183 -9.36 -11.46 7.76
N PHE A 184 -9.51 -11.85 9.02
CA PHE A 184 -8.57 -11.52 10.09
C PHE A 184 -7.37 -12.49 10.04
N LEU A 185 -6.22 -12.00 9.59
CA LEU A 185 -5.00 -12.81 9.37
C LEU A 185 -4.41 -13.37 10.68
N ASP A 186 -4.58 -12.68 11.79
CA ASP A 186 -4.16 -13.09 13.14
C ASP A 186 -4.99 -14.27 13.69
N HIS A 187 -6.23 -14.48 13.22
CA HIS A 187 -7.07 -15.61 13.62
C HIS A 187 -6.83 -16.89 12.82
N ARG A 188 -5.77 -16.95 12.02
CA ARG A 188 -5.44 -18.09 11.16
C ARG A 188 -5.32 -19.41 11.93
N GLN A 189 -4.64 -19.40 13.08
CA GLN A 189 -4.49 -20.60 13.90
C GLN A 189 -5.83 -21.08 14.47
N THR A 190 -6.67 -20.17 14.89
CA THR A 190 -8.03 -20.49 15.36
C THR A 190 -8.84 -21.14 14.24
N ARG A 191 -8.80 -20.59 13.01
CA ARG A 191 -9.47 -21.21 11.86
C ARG A 191 -8.95 -22.62 11.58
N ARG A 192 -7.63 -22.84 11.66
CA ARG A 192 -7.00 -24.15 11.47
C ARG A 192 -7.50 -25.16 12.52
N MET A 193 -7.53 -24.78 13.78
CA MET A 193 -8.01 -25.63 14.89
C MET A 193 -9.49 -25.97 14.70
N LEU A 194 -10.35 -24.99 14.40
CA LEU A 194 -11.76 -25.22 14.14
C LEU A 194 -11.98 -26.16 12.95
N GLY A 195 -11.23 -26.00 11.87
CA GLY A 195 -11.29 -26.89 10.71
C GLY A 195 -10.93 -28.34 11.06
N GLN A 196 -9.93 -28.54 11.92
CA GLN A 196 -9.56 -29.88 12.40
C GLN A 196 -10.65 -30.49 13.30
N MET A 197 -11.24 -29.69 14.19
CA MET A 197 -12.31 -30.14 15.09
C MET A 197 -13.63 -30.44 14.35
N ALA A 198 -13.90 -29.73 13.26
CA ALA A 198 -15.12 -29.89 12.46
C ALA A 198 -15.03 -31.07 11.47
N LYS A 199 -13.87 -31.69 11.29
CA LYS A 199 -13.67 -32.79 10.36
C LYS A 199 -14.60 -33.97 10.70
N GLY A 200 -15.46 -34.36 9.74
CA GLY A 200 -16.43 -35.42 9.92
C GLY A 200 -17.69 -35.07 10.74
N LYS A 201 -17.86 -33.80 11.13
CA LYS A 201 -19.08 -33.30 11.78
C LYS A 201 -19.98 -32.61 10.75
N ARG A 202 -21.29 -32.78 10.93
CA ARG A 202 -22.36 -32.05 10.18
C ARG A 202 -22.87 -30.91 11.03
#